data_8ee87401d6edc2ab6191a0b3d5c479b0
#
_entry.id   8ee87401d6edc2ab6191a0b3d5c479b0
#
_cell.length_a   1.000
_cell.length_b   1.000
_cell.length_c   1.000
_cell.angle_alpha   90.00
_cell.angle_beta   90.00
_cell.angle_gamma   90.00
#
_symmetry.space_group_name_H-M   'P 1'
#
loop_
_entity.id
_entity.type
_entity.pdbx_description
1 polymer ?
#
loop_
_entity_poly.entity_id
_entity_poly.type
_entity_poly.pdbx_seq_one_letter_code
_entity_poly.pdbx_strand_id
1 'polypeptide(L)'
;MMSAFMEKLSLPFRAVRWACILVRQGKTRLLLADSWTRLYKAWMEGLYALTYRLGGRLVGPPNVTIRLQTGHPVAYESPDHLIPFGTSQNNSTNKKFVMSMRARLQRDFPAQTFGTLDLGCSGGQLVRDFLDLGYVAVGLEGSDYSLKARRANWPALAGKHLFTCDIAHPFQIHIDERPAQFHLITMWEVLEHIETARLGQLFDNIVKHLAPGGYFVASTTSEPDVHEGVDLHQTKWTNAEWRAHLAKSHPQLVWTDLGLAYYQMVRHNEERSFLTYRRTS
;
A
#
# COMPACT_ATOMS: atom_id res chain seq x y z
N MET A 1 -26.47 4.51 -7.74
CA MET A 1 -26.84 3.25 -7.04
C MET A 1 -27.02 2.06 -7.98
N MET A 2 -27.63 2.21 -9.18
CA MET A 2 -27.82 1.14 -10.17
C MET A 2 -26.52 0.67 -10.86
N SER A 3 -25.54 1.55 -11.09
CA SER A 3 -24.23 1.22 -11.69
C SER A 3 -23.40 0.27 -10.83
N ALA A 4 -23.27 0.52 -9.53
CA ALA A 4 -22.52 -0.33 -8.61
C ALA A 4 -23.16 -1.72 -8.37
N PHE A 5 -24.47 -1.82 -8.56
CA PHE A 5 -25.19 -3.10 -8.47
C PHE A 5 -24.97 -3.95 -9.74
N MET A 6 -24.94 -3.32 -10.90
CA MET A 6 -24.65 -3.98 -12.19
C MET A 6 -23.18 -4.45 -12.26
N GLU A 7 -22.25 -3.71 -11.67
CA GLU A 7 -20.84 -4.07 -11.61
C GLU A 7 -20.61 -5.31 -10.71
N LYS A 8 -21.32 -5.41 -9.59
CA LYS A 8 -21.29 -6.61 -8.73
C LYS A 8 -21.92 -7.85 -9.37
N LEU A 9 -22.93 -7.68 -10.24
CA LEU A 9 -23.52 -8.77 -10.99
C LEU A 9 -22.64 -9.27 -12.14
N SER A 10 -21.72 -8.46 -12.65
CA SER A 10 -20.81 -8.86 -13.73
C SER A 10 -19.62 -9.72 -13.26
N LEU A 11 -19.23 -9.64 -11.97
CA LEU A 11 -18.12 -10.39 -11.40
C LEU A 11 -18.25 -11.92 -11.53
N PRO A 12 -19.38 -12.56 -11.19
CA PRO A 12 -19.53 -14.01 -11.38
C PRO A 12 -19.50 -14.41 -12.86
N PHE A 13 -20.06 -13.61 -13.76
CA PHE A 13 -20.02 -13.88 -15.19
C PHE A 13 -18.61 -13.79 -15.77
N ARG A 14 -17.81 -12.85 -15.33
CA ARG A 14 -16.39 -12.71 -15.71
C ARG A 14 -15.58 -13.91 -15.22
N ALA A 15 -15.78 -14.32 -13.98
CA ALA A 15 -15.09 -15.48 -13.40
C ALA A 15 -15.43 -16.79 -14.13
N VAL A 16 -16.72 -17.01 -14.46
CA VAL A 16 -17.18 -18.18 -15.24
C VAL A 16 -16.61 -18.14 -16.66
N ARG A 17 -16.66 -16.99 -17.34
CA ARG A 17 -16.08 -16.83 -18.67
C ARG A 17 -14.56 -17.13 -18.68
N TRP A 18 -13.83 -16.63 -17.71
CA TRP A 18 -12.39 -16.89 -17.58
C TRP A 18 -12.10 -18.36 -17.30
N ALA A 19 -12.86 -19.00 -16.40
CA ALA A 19 -12.77 -20.43 -16.14
C ALA A 19 -13.00 -21.26 -17.40
N CYS A 20 -14.03 -20.94 -18.20
CA CYS A 20 -14.29 -21.59 -19.49
C CYS A 20 -13.13 -21.43 -20.48
N ILE A 21 -12.49 -20.27 -20.51
CA ILE A 21 -11.31 -20.03 -21.37
C ILE A 21 -10.17 -20.94 -20.95
N LEU A 22 -9.82 -21.02 -19.66
CA LEU A 22 -8.75 -21.86 -19.16
C LEU A 22 -9.01 -23.36 -19.39
N VAL A 23 -10.25 -23.82 -19.23
CA VAL A 23 -10.63 -25.20 -19.53
C VAL A 23 -10.43 -25.50 -21.03
N ARG A 24 -10.93 -24.63 -21.92
CA ARG A 24 -10.74 -24.77 -23.38
C ARG A 24 -9.30 -24.77 -23.82
N GLN A 25 -8.42 -24.08 -23.07
CA GLN A 25 -6.98 -24.03 -23.33
C GLN A 25 -6.22 -25.21 -22.69
N GLY A 26 -6.91 -26.17 -22.05
CA GLY A 26 -6.28 -27.28 -21.34
C GLY A 26 -5.51 -26.88 -20.06
N LYS A 27 -5.72 -25.64 -19.57
CA LYS A 27 -5.06 -25.08 -18.39
C LYS A 27 -5.84 -25.31 -17.08
N THR A 28 -6.44 -26.49 -16.93
CA THR A 28 -7.27 -26.84 -15.76
C THR A 28 -6.50 -26.79 -14.43
N ARG A 29 -5.21 -27.13 -14.44
CA ARG A 29 -4.34 -27.04 -13.25
C ARG A 29 -4.20 -25.59 -12.75
N LEU A 30 -4.08 -24.64 -13.67
CA LEU A 30 -4.02 -23.20 -13.36
C LEU A 30 -5.34 -22.72 -12.75
N LEU A 31 -6.47 -23.16 -13.30
CA LEU A 31 -7.80 -22.85 -12.75
C LEU A 31 -7.97 -23.37 -11.32
N LEU A 32 -7.55 -24.60 -11.05
CA LEU A 32 -7.60 -25.20 -9.73
C LEU A 32 -6.70 -24.49 -8.73
N ALA A 33 -5.47 -24.16 -9.15
CA ALA A 33 -4.52 -23.41 -8.32
C ALA A 33 -5.02 -22.02 -7.97
N ASP A 34 -5.58 -21.27 -8.93
CA ASP A 34 -6.14 -19.94 -8.69
C ASP A 34 -7.38 -20.00 -7.81
N SER A 35 -8.28 -20.98 -8.04
CA SER A 35 -9.46 -21.17 -7.20
C SER A 35 -9.09 -21.51 -5.77
N TRP A 36 -8.09 -22.38 -5.56
CA TRP A 36 -7.56 -22.72 -4.24
C TRP A 36 -6.95 -21.51 -3.55
N THR A 37 -6.14 -20.72 -4.29
CA THR A 37 -5.52 -19.50 -3.77
C THR A 37 -6.57 -18.49 -3.32
N ARG A 38 -7.65 -18.31 -4.09
CA ARG A 38 -8.77 -17.41 -3.74
C ARG A 38 -9.53 -17.89 -2.51
N LEU A 39 -9.83 -19.18 -2.42
CA LEU A 39 -10.47 -19.77 -1.25
C LEU A 39 -9.61 -19.65 0.00
N TYR A 40 -8.33 -19.97 -0.10
CA TYR A 40 -7.38 -19.81 0.98
C TYR A 40 -7.27 -18.33 1.42
N LYS A 41 -7.21 -17.41 0.46
CA LYS A 41 -7.20 -15.97 0.73
C LYS A 41 -8.45 -15.55 1.50
N ALA A 42 -9.64 -15.91 1.02
CA ALA A 42 -10.91 -15.55 1.66
C ALA A 42 -11.02 -16.14 3.08
N TRP A 43 -10.61 -17.38 3.25
CA TRP A 43 -10.60 -18.05 4.57
C TRP A 43 -9.64 -17.35 5.54
N MET A 44 -8.42 -17.05 5.10
CA MET A 44 -7.43 -16.35 5.92
C MET A 44 -7.88 -14.93 6.26
N GLU A 45 -8.45 -14.19 5.31
CA GLU A 45 -9.00 -12.85 5.57
C GLU A 45 -10.16 -12.91 6.58
N GLY A 46 -11.04 -13.91 6.48
CA GLY A 46 -12.11 -14.14 7.46
C GLY A 46 -11.58 -14.44 8.86
N LEU A 47 -10.57 -15.30 8.97
CA LEU A 47 -9.93 -15.63 10.23
C LEU A 47 -9.26 -14.41 10.87
N TYR A 48 -8.51 -13.61 10.07
CA TYR A 48 -7.89 -12.38 10.57
C TYR A 48 -8.91 -11.29 10.90
N ALA A 49 -10.01 -11.18 10.15
CA ALA A 49 -11.09 -10.27 10.49
C ALA A 49 -11.74 -10.64 11.83
N LEU A 50 -11.88 -11.95 12.13
CA LEU A 50 -12.36 -12.42 13.40
C LEU A 50 -11.37 -12.11 14.54
N THR A 51 -10.09 -12.42 14.35
CA THR A 51 -9.05 -12.11 15.35
C THR A 51 -8.91 -10.61 15.57
N TYR A 52 -9.07 -9.79 14.52
CA TYR A 52 -9.10 -8.34 14.62
C TYR A 52 -10.28 -7.85 15.48
N ARG A 53 -11.47 -8.41 15.29
CA ARG A 53 -12.66 -8.07 16.09
C ARG A 53 -12.56 -8.54 17.55
N LEU A 54 -11.98 -9.71 17.78
CA LEU A 54 -11.88 -10.31 19.12
C LEU A 54 -10.66 -9.79 19.90
N GLY A 55 -9.53 -9.56 19.23
CA GLY A 55 -8.26 -9.19 19.85
C GLY A 55 -7.94 -7.70 19.79
N GLY A 56 -8.67 -6.91 18.99
CA GLY A 56 -8.50 -5.47 18.89
C GLY A 56 -9.62 -4.74 19.62
N ARG A 57 -9.30 -4.07 20.71
CA ARG A 57 -10.18 -2.98 21.13
C ARG A 57 -10.12 -1.94 20.01
N LEU A 58 -11.27 -1.64 19.38
CA LEU A 58 -11.39 -0.48 18.51
C LEU A 58 -11.27 0.75 19.41
N VAL A 59 -10.06 1.27 19.52
CA VAL A 59 -9.76 2.41 20.40
C VAL A 59 -10.09 3.73 19.68
N GLY A 60 -10.12 3.68 18.36
CA GLY A 60 -10.25 4.85 17.50
C GLY A 60 -8.93 5.62 17.31
N PRO A 61 -8.94 6.64 16.46
CA PRO A 61 -7.74 7.41 16.15
C PRO A 61 -7.20 8.10 17.41
N PRO A 62 -5.88 8.13 17.59
CA PRO A 62 -5.27 8.88 18.69
C PRO A 62 -5.51 10.38 18.53
N ASN A 63 -5.59 11.10 19.64
CA ASN A 63 -5.73 12.55 19.64
C ASN A 63 -4.36 13.19 19.42
N VAL A 64 -3.97 13.35 18.16
CA VAL A 64 -2.71 13.99 17.74
C VAL A 64 -2.99 14.99 16.62
N THR A 65 -2.20 16.05 16.55
CA THR A 65 -2.25 17.02 15.46
C THR A 65 -1.21 16.66 14.42
N ILE A 66 -1.66 16.40 13.18
CA ILE A 66 -0.77 16.06 12.07
C ILE A 66 -0.76 17.21 11.09
N ARG A 67 0.45 17.63 10.68
CA ARG A 67 0.65 18.65 9.67
C ARG A 67 1.61 18.16 8.60
N LEU A 68 1.21 18.29 7.34
CA LEU A 68 2.06 18.07 6.17
C LEU A 68 2.60 19.42 5.68
N GLN A 69 3.90 19.47 5.46
CA GLN A 69 4.60 20.58 4.80
C GLN A 69 5.16 20.09 3.48
N THR A 70 4.69 20.63 2.38
CA THR A 70 5.14 20.31 1.02
C THR A 70 4.95 21.51 0.09
N GLY A 71 5.82 21.64 -0.91
CA GLY A 71 5.64 22.53 -2.04
C GLY A 71 4.86 21.90 -3.20
N HIS A 72 4.61 20.60 -3.14
CA HIS A 72 3.97 19.81 -4.20
C HIS A 72 2.78 19.00 -3.62
N PRO A 73 1.62 19.67 -3.38
CA PRO A 73 0.49 19.04 -2.73
C PRO A 73 -0.24 18.00 -3.60
N VAL A 74 0.00 17.98 -4.90
CA VAL A 74 -0.60 17.03 -5.85
C VAL A 74 0.44 16.72 -6.93
N ALA A 75 0.49 15.46 -7.35
CA ALA A 75 1.35 14.97 -8.43
C ALA A 75 0.70 15.22 -9.80
N TYR A 76 0.53 16.49 -10.18
CA TYR A 76 -0.19 16.90 -11.41
C TYR A 76 0.37 16.30 -12.69
N GLU A 77 1.66 16.02 -12.73
CA GLU A 77 2.35 15.48 -13.92
C GLU A 77 2.33 13.95 -13.96
N SER A 78 1.89 13.29 -12.88
CA SER A 78 1.79 11.84 -12.84
C SER A 78 0.69 11.34 -13.78
N PRO A 79 0.95 10.29 -14.58
CA PRO A 79 -0.09 9.64 -15.36
C PRO A 79 -1.31 9.20 -14.52
N ASP A 80 -1.10 8.76 -13.28
CA ASP A 80 -2.19 8.41 -12.36
C ASP A 80 -3.06 9.59 -11.95
N HIS A 81 -2.52 10.81 -11.94
CA HIS A 81 -3.35 11.98 -11.70
C HIS A 81 -4.21 12.31 -12.91
N LEU A 82 -3.66 12.15 -14.12
CA LEU A 82 -4.37 12.41 -15.38
C LEU A 82 -5.43 11.33 -15.64
N ILE A 83 -5.09 10.07 -15.34
CA ILE A 83 -5.95 8.90 -15.52
C ILE A 83 -6.05 8.15 -14.18
N PRO A 84 -6.87 8.60 -13.21
CA PRO A 84 -6.87 8.07 -11.85
C PRO A 84 -7.57 6.71 -11.74
N PHE A 85 -7.18 5.73 -12.57
CA PHE A 85 -7.79 4.40 -12.61
C PHE A 85 -7.59 3.63 -11.30
N GLY A 86 -6.36 3.47 -10.86
CA GLY A 86 -6.02 2.80 -9.60
C GLY A 86 -6.61 3.52 -8.39
N THR A 87 -6.48 4.85 -8.37
CA THR A 87 -7.04 5.71 -7.32
C THR A 87 -8.58 5.69 -7.30
N SER A 88 -9.23 5.43 -8.44
CA SER A 88 -10.69 5.36 -8.53
C SER A 88 -11.29 4.10 -7.92
N GLN A 89 -10.51 3.06 -7.69
CA GLN A 89 -10.98 1.81 -7.08
C GLN A 89 -11.07 1.93 -5.56
N ASN A 90 -11.99 1.20 -4.95
CA ASN A 90 -12.05 1.11 -3.48
C ASN A 90 -10.93 0.21 -2.98
N ASN A 91 -10.11 0.74 -2.06
CA ASN A 91 -9.15 -0.07 -1.35
C ASN A 91 -9.84 -1.15 -0.53
N SER A 92 -9.43 -2.38 -0.70
CA SER A 92 -9.82 -3.46 0.18
C SER A 92 -9.02 -3.38 1.48
N THR A 93 -9.66 -3.73 2.60
CA THR A 93 -8.97 -3.89 3.88
C THR A 93 -7.87 -4.95 3.79
N ASN A 94 -6.73 -4.71 4.45
CA ASN A 94 -5.62 -5.64 4.53
C ASN A 94 -5.33 -6.05 5.98
N LYS A 95 -6.37 -6.48 6.69
CA LYS A 95 -6.32 -6.83 8.13
C LYS A 95 -5.26 -7.87 8.47
N LYS A 96 -5.01 -8.81 7.56
CA LYS A 96 -3.95 -9.81 7.73
C LYS A 96 -2.58 -9.15 7.85
N PHE A 97 -2.26 -8.21 6.95
CA PHE A 97 -1.01 -7.46 7.01
C PHE A 97 -0.94 -6.63 8.30
N VAL A 98 -2.00 -5.88 8.58
CA VAL A 98 -2.10 -5.04 9.78
C VAL A 98 -1.81 -5.85 11.06
N MET A 99 -2.45 -7.01 11.22
CA MET A 99 -2.25 -7.85 12.41
C MET A 99 -0.85 -8.45 12.48
N SER A 100 -0.30 -8.87 11.34
CA SER A 100 1.08 -9.41 11.27
C SER A 100 2.11 -8.34 11.62
N MET A 101 1.95 -7.13 11.07
CA MET A 101 2.86 -6.01 11.36
C MET A 101 2.69 -5.48 12.78
N ARG A 102 1.46 -5.40 13.28
CA ARG A 102 1.20 -5.05 14.68
C ARG A 102 1.99 -5.93 15.64
N ALA A 103 1.85 -7.26 15.50
CA ALA A 103 2.55 -8.20 16.37
C ALA A 103 4.08 -8.03 16.31
N ARG A 104 4.62 -7.78 15.12
CA ARG A 104 6.05 -7.52 14.93
C ARG A 104 6.49 -6.20 15.55
N LEU A 105 5.76 -5.10 15.26
CA LEU A 105 6.08 -3.78 15.79
C LEU A 105 6.00 -3.75 17.33
N GLN A 106 5.00 -4.40 17.92
CA GLN A 106 4.89 -4.52 19.38
C GLN A 106 6.07 -5.28 20.01
N ARG A 107 6.59 -6.31 19.32
CA ARG A 107 7.75 -7.05 19.78
C ARG A 107 9.04 -6.23 19.66
N ASP A 108 9.22 -5.53 18.53
CA ASP A 108 10.47 -4.85 18.20
C ASP A 108 10.54 -3.44 18.82
N PHE A 109 9.40 -2.84 19.17
CA PHE A 109 9.25 -1.53 19.81
C PHE A 109 8.32 -1.59 21.04
N PRO A 110 8.62 -2.39 22.06
CA PRO A 110 7.67 -2.72 23.14
C PRO A 110 7.31 -1.52 24.03
N ALA A 111 8.18 -0.52 24.14
CA ALA A 111 7.99 0.65 24.98
C ALA A 111 7.42 1.87 24.24
N GLN A 112 7.09 1.72 22.96
CA GLN A 112 6.71 2.85 22.11
C GLN A 112 5.32 2.67 21.50
N THR A 113 4.58 3.76 21.39
CA THR A 113 3.44 3.83 20.48
C THR A 113 4.01 4.02 19.08
N PHE A 114 3.89 3.01 18.24
CA PHE A 114 4.41 3.09 16.88
C PHE A 114 3.46 3.86 15.96
N GLY A 115 4.07 4.56 14.99
CA GLY A 115 3.37 5.24 13.90
C GLY A 115 3.55 4.50 12.57
N THR A 116 2.58 4.65 11.67
CA THR A 116 2.61 4.09 10.32
C THR A 116 2.35 5.18 9.27
N LEU A 117 3.03 5.07 8.13
CA LEU A 117 2.86 5.96 6.98
C LEU A 117 2.57 5.11 5.74
N ASP A 118 1.48 5.40 5.04
CA ASP A 118 1.08 4.72 3.81
C ASP A 118 1.23 5.68 2.62
N LEU A 119 2.18 5.41 1.74
CA LEU A 119 2.49 6.22 0.57
C LEU A 119 1.72 5.66 -0.64
N GLY A 120 0.89 6.48 -1.29
CA GLY A 120 -0.09 6.04 -2.28
C GLY A 120 -1.30 5.37 -1.61
N CYS A 121 -1.88 6.02 -0.61
CA CYS A 121 -2.89 5.42 0.26
C CYS A 121 -4.28 5.26 -0.38
N SER A 122 -4.51 5.75 -1.60
CA SER A 122 -5.78 5.70 -2.35
C SER A 122 -6.99 6.07 -1.46
N GLY A 123 -7.90 5.14 -1.15
CA GLY A 123 -9.07 5.36 -0.28
C GLY A 123 -8.77 5.43 1.23
N GLY A 124 -7.52 5.20 1.65
CA GLY A 124 -7.07 5.31 3.05
C GLY A 124 -7.50 4.14 3.95
N GLN A 125 -7.82 2.96 3.40
CA GLN A 125 -8.31 1.85 4.23
C GLN A 125 -7.23 1.26 5.14
N LEU A 126 -5.97 1.16 4.68
CA LEU A 126 -4.88 0.67 5.51
C LEU A 126 -4.60 1.62 6.69
N VAL A 127 -4.64 2.94 6.41
CA VAL A 127 -4.55 3.98 7.45
C VAL A 127 -5.67 3.80 8.47
N ARG A 128 -6.92 3.62 8.02
CA ARG A 128 -8.08 3.40 8.89
C ARG A 128 -7.91 2.16 9.76
N ASP A 129 -7.42 1.05 9.19
CA ASP A 129 -7.23 -0.20 9.93
C ASP A 129 -6.21 -0.04 11.09
N PHE A 130 -5.16 0.76 10.93
CA PHE A 130 -4.23 1.08 12.02
C PHE A 130 -4.82 2.07 13.04
N LEU A 131 -5.55 3.09 12.57
CA LEU A 131 -6.23 4.05 13.46
C LEU A 131 -7.27 3.37 14.36
N ASP A 132 -8.02 2.39 13.84
CA ASP A 132 -8.99 1.63 14.61
C ASP A 132 -8.34 0.80 15.73
N LEU A 133 -7.06 0.49 15.62
CA LEU A 133 -6.24 -0.14 16.67
C LEU A 133 -5.61 0.86 17.64
N GLY A 134 -5.85 2.16 17.48
CA GLY A 134 -5.32 3.22 18.33
C GLY A 134 -3.88 3.63 18.01
N TYR A 135 -3.35 3.28 16.83
CA TYR A 135 -2.02 3.70 16.40
C TYR A 135 -2.08 4.99 15.59
N VAL A 136 -1.02 5.78 15.66
CA VAL A 136 -0.87 6.92 14.75
C VAL A 136 -0.66 6.39 13.33
N ALA A 137 -1.51 6.81 12.42
CA ALA A 137 -1.39 6.42 11.01
C ALA A 137 -1.65 7.61 10.10
N VAL A 138 -0.83 7.77 9.07
CA VAL A 138 -0.90 8.84 8.09
C VAL A 138 -0.90 8.23 6.69
N GLY A 139 -1.69 8.76 5.77
CA GLY A 139 -1.68 8.40 4.36
C GLY A 139 -1.40 9.61 3.48
N LEU A 140 -0.52 9.42 2.50
CA LEU A 140 -0.26 10.38 1.44
C LEU A 140 -0.73 9.81 0.11
N GLU A 141 -1.40 10.64 -0.69
CA GLU A 141 -1.92 10.28 -2.02
C GLU A 141 -1.50 11.32 -3.05
N GLY A 142 -0.92 10.87 -4.17
CA GLY A 142 -0.46 11.76 -5.24
C GLY A 142 -1.60 12.44 -5.98
N SER A 143 -2.71 11.73 -6.21
CA SER A 143 -3.89 12.28 -6.85
C SER A 143 -4.88 12.87 -5.86
N ASP A 144 -5.43 14.03 -6.18
CA ASP A 144 -6.52 14.63 -5.39
C ASP A 144 -7.92 14.10 -5.76
N TYR A 145 -8.00 13.09 -6.63
CA TYR A 145 -9.27 12.48 -7.05
C TYR A 145 -10.08 11.95 -5.87
N SER A 146 -9.46 11.19 -4.97
CA SER A 146 -10.14 10.62 -3.80
C SER A 146 -10.65 11.68 -2.84
N LEU A 147 -9.92 12.78 -2.68
CA LEU A 147 -10.34 13.95 -1.90
C LEU A 147 -11.53 14.65 -2.55
N LYS A 148 -11.43 15.00 -3.83
CA LYS A 148 -12.49 15.70 -4.60
C LYS A 148 -13.76 14.88 -4.71
N ALA A 149 -13.62 13.58 -5.00
CA ALA A 149 -14.75 12.65 -5.12
C ALA A 149 -15.29 12.16 -3.76
N ARG A 150 -14.71 12.61 -2.64
CA ARG A 150 -15.11 12.23 -1.26
C ARG A 150 -15.18 10.72 -1.08
N ARG A 151 -14.20 9.98 -1.60
CA ARG A 151 -14.20 8.52 -1.63
C ARG A 151 -13.78 7.91 -0.29
N ALA A 152 -14.27 6.70 -0.03
CA ALA A 152 -13.87 5.80 1.04
C ALA A 152 -13.69 6.51 2.40
N ASN A 153 -12.47 6.61 2.93
CA ASN A 153 -12.20 7.22 4.24
C ASN A 153 -11.91 8.72 4.18
N TRP A 154 -11.77 9.31 2.98
CA TRP A 154 -11.43 10.72 2.82
C TRP A 154 -12.41 11.69 3.51
N PRO A 155 -13.75 11.51 3.45
CA PRO A 155 -14.67 12.44 4.13
C PRO A 155 -14.44 12.56 5.64
N ALA A 156 -13.92 11.49 6.27
CA ALA A 156 -13.71 11.46 7.71
C ALA A 156 -12.27 11.84 8.13
N LEU A 157 -11.29 11.56 7.26
CA LEU A 157 -9.86 11.59 7.62
C LEU A 157 -9.05 12.66 6.87
N ALA A 158 -9.59 13.31 5.83
CA ALA A 158 -8.89 14.36 5.09
C ALA A 158 -8.46 15.51 6.00
N GLY A 159 -7.22 15.97 5.83
CA GLY A 159 -6.62 17.04 6.63
C GLY A 159 -6.32 16.66 8.09
N LYS A 160 -6.59 15.41 8.48
CA LYS A 160 -6.28 14.88 9.82
C LYS A 160 -5.28 13.74 9.74
N HIS A 161 -5.55 12.75 8.90
CA HIS A 161 -4.74 11.54 8.71
C HIS A 161 -4.48 11.22 7.25
N LEU A 162 -5.27 11.77 6.31
CA LEU A 162 -5.08 11.63 4.87
C LEU A 162 -4.80 13.01 4.26
N PHE A 163 -3.74 13.06 3.46
CA PHE A 163 -3.29 14.28 2.79
C PHE A 163 -2.94 13.97 1.33
N THR A 164 -3.07 14.96 0.47
CA THR A 164 -2.53 14.87 -0.88
C THR A 164 -1.09 15.39 -0.90
N CYS A 165 -0.19 14.66 -1.60
CA CYS A 165 1.22 14.99 -1.69
C CYS A 165 1.88 14.26 -2.86
N ASP A 166 2.65 14.95 -3.68
CA ASP A 166 3.61 14.32 -4.55
C ASP A 166 4.80 13.83 -3.73
N ILE A 167 4.84 12.52 -3.49
CA ILE A 167 5.86 11.88 -2.66
C ILE A 167 7.23 11.78 -3.33
N ALA A 168 7.32 12.05 -4.64
CA ALA A 168 8.56 12.13 -5.38
C ALA A 168 9.27 13.50 -5.26
N HIS A 169 8.69 14.42 -4.50
CA HIS A 169 9.29 15.70 -4.12
C HIS A 169 9.50 15.80 -2.61
N PRO A 170 10.36 16.72 -2.12
CA PRO A 170 10.59 16.88 -0.69
C PRO A 170 9.31 17.24 0.07
N PHE A 171 9.08 16.53 1.16
CA PHE A 171 8.02 16.83 2.12
C PHE A 171 8.48 16.60 3.56
N GLN A 172 7.70 17.11 4.51
CA GLN A 172 7.88 16.86 5.94
C GLN A 172 6.54 16.69 6.63
N ILE A 173 6.42 15.62 7.41
CA ILE A 173 5.26 15.41 8.29
C ILE A 173 5.67 15.81 9.71
N HIS A 174 4.78 16.51 10.40
CA HIS A 174 4.90 16.84 11.81
C HIS A 174 3.74 16.21 12.57
N ILE A 175 4.04 15.68 13.76
CA ILE A 175 3.06 15.20 14.72
C ILE A 175 3.31 15.97 16.01
N ASP A 176 2.28 16.68 16.49
CA ASP A 176 2.36 17.57 17.64
C ASP A 176 3.57 18.53 17.55
N GLU A 177 3.70 19.18 16.37
CA GLU A 177 4.72 20.17 15.99
C GLU A 177 6.16 19.60 15.88
N ARG A 178 6.37 18.30 16.07
CA ARG A 178 7.67 17.65 15.95
C ARG A 178 7.80 16.90 14.62
N PRO A 179 8.99 16.91 13.96
CA PRO A 179 9.22 16.06 12.80
C PRO A 179 8.89 14.61 13.10
N ALA A 180 8.02 14.02 12.29
CA ALA A 180 7.54 12.67 12.50
C ALA A 180 8.52 11.63 11.95
N GLN A 181 8.66 10.54 12.69
CA GLN A 181 9.25 9.29 12.22
C GLN A 181 8.26 8.15 12.46
N PHE A 182 8.19 7.24 11.49
CA PHE A 182 7.26 6.13 11.48
C PHE A 182 8.00 4.81 11.60
N HIS A 183 7.46 3.86 12.34
CA HIS A 183 8.06 2.53 12.52
C HIS A 183 7.72 1.58 11.37
N LEU A 184 6.70 1.94 10.58
CA LEU A 184 6.32 1.25 9.36
C LEU A 184 5.97 2.27 8.28
N ILE A 185 6.61 2.14 7.12
CA ILE A 185 6.21 2.84 5.89
C ILE A 185 5.78 1.79 4.87
N THR A 186 4.64 1.99 4.24
CA THR A 186 4.08 1.08 3.23
C THR A 186 3.88 1.78 1.89
N MET A 187 4.05 1.01 0.80
CA MET A 187 3.71 1.40 -0.57
C MET A 187 3.15 0.18 -1.32
N TRP A 188 1.89 0.21 -1.70
CA TRP A 188 1.25 -0.92 -2.36
C TRP A 188 0.90 -0.59 -3.80
N GLU A 189 1.61 -1.21 -4.78
CA GLU A 189 1.46 -0.93 -6.22
C GLU A 189 1.57 0.59 -6.50
N VAL A 190 2.69 1.18 -6.11
CA VAL A 190 2.97 2.63 -6.24
C VAL A 190 4.37 2.89 -6.81
N LEU A 191 5.36 2.06 -6.48
CA LEU A 191 6.74 2.25 -6.91
C LEU A 191 6.88 2.29 -8.43
N GLU A 192 6.12 1.45 -9.13
CA GLU A 192 6.08 1.36 -10.58
C GLU A 192 5.55 2.64 -11.25
N HIS A 193 4.74 3.43 -10.53
CA HIS A 193 4.17 4.68 -11.05
C HIS A 193 5.12 5.88 -10.92
N ILE A 194 6.23 5.72 -10.20
CA ILE A 194 7.22 6.79 -10.00
C ILE A 194 8.26 6.72 -11.11
N GLU A 195 8.56 7.86 -11.71
CA GLU A 195 9.65 7.99 -12.69
C GLU A 195 10.99 7.58 -12.08
N THR A 196 11.78 6.80 -12.82
CA THR A 196 13.10 6.33 -12.38
C THR A 196 14.01 7.47 -11.92
N ALA A 197 13.96 8.61 -12.58
CA ALA A 197 14.75 9.79 -12.24
C ALA A 197 14.39 10.39 -10.87
N ARG A 198 13.20 10.14 -10.37
CA ARG A 198 12.69 10.68 -9.09
C ARG A 198 12.81 9.70 -7.92
N LEU A 199 13.21 8.45 -8.17
CA LEU A 199 13.34 7.42 -7.13
C LEU A 199 14.33 7.82 -6.02
N GLY A 200 15.42 8.51 -6.35
CA GLY A 200 16.36 9.00 -5.34
C GLY A 200 15.68 9.85 -4.28
N GLN A 201 14.92 10.88 -4.71
CA GLN A 201 14.19 11.75 -3.80
C GLN A 201 13.10 11.01 -3.02
N LEU A 202 12.39 10.07 -3.66
CA LEU A 202 11.39 9.24 -2.98
C LEU A 202 12.02 8.45 -1.82
N PHE A 203 13.15 7.77 -2.08
CA PHE A 203 13.81 6.99 -1.03
C PHE A 203 14.49 7.84 0.03
N ASP A 204 14.97 9.04 -0.29
CA ASP A 204 15.41 10.04 0.69
C ASP A 204 14.26 10.41 1.64
N ASN A 205 13.05 10.63 1.10
CA ASN A 205 11.86 10.91 1.90
C ASN A 205 11.50 9.70 2.79
N ILE A 206 11.56 8.47 2.26
CA ILE A 206 11.30 7.25 3.02
C ILE A 206 12.29 7.14 4.18
N VAL A 207 13.58 7.26 3.92
CA VAL A 207 14.62 7.18 4.95
C VAL A 207 14.45 8.26 6.01
N LYS A 208 14.17 9.49 5.60
CA LYS A 208 13.93 10.62 6.50
C LYS A 208 12.78 10.35 7.49
N HIS A 209 11.69 9.77 7.00
CA HIS A 209 10.49 9.51 7.79
C HIS A 209 10.45 8.13 8.46
N LEU A 210 11.34 7.20 8.09
CA LEU A 210 11.41 5.88 8.71
C LEU A 210 12.24 5.94 9.99
N ALA A 211 11.70 5.50 11.10
CA ALA A 211 12.44 5.44 12.37
C ALA A 211 13.63 4.46 12.29
N PRO A 212 14.71 4.66 13.03
CA PRO A 212 15.77 3.66 13.17
C PRO A 212 15.20 2.31 13.61
N GLY A 213 15.57 1.24 12.91
CA GLY A 213 15.01 -0.11 13.12
C GLY A 213 13.62 -0.32 12.55
N GLY A 214 12.99 0.71 11.99
CA GLY A 214 11.67 0.65 11.35
C GLY A 214 11.67 -0.13 10.03
N TYR A 215 10.48 -0.44 9.54
CA TYR A 215 10.27 -1.27 8.35
C TYR A 215 9.68 -0.49 7.19
N PHE A 216 10.25 -0.67 6.02
CA PHE A 216 9.68 -0.27 4.74
C PHE A 216 9.17 -1.51 4.02
N VAL A 217 7.90 -1.52 3.62
CA VAL A 217 7.25 -2.63 2.93
C VAL A 217 6.55 -2.12 1.69
N ALA A 218 6.88 -2.68 0.54
CA ALA A 218 6.28 -2.31 -0.72
C ALA A 218 5.92 -3.52 -1.56
N SER A 219 4.95 -3.33 -2.44
CA SER A 219 4.71 -4.22 -3.57
C SER A 219 4.75 -3.41 -4.86
N THR A 220 5.21 -4.04 -5.92
CA THR A 220 5.34 -3.43 -7.25
C THR A 220 5.29 -4.51 -8.32
N THR A 221 5.04 -4.12 -9.57
CA THR A 221 5.07 -4.99 -10.73
C THR A 221 5.95 -4.42 -11.83
N SER A 222 6.53 -5.28 -12.66
CA SER A 222 7.25 -4.89 -13.88
C SER A 222 6.35 -4.95 -15.13
N GLU A 223 5.11 -5.41 -14.99
CA GLU A 223 4.15 -5.43 -16.11
C GLU A 223 3.68 -4.02 -16.45
N PRO A 224 3.41 -3.70 -17.73
CA PRO A 224 2.79 -2.44 -18.09
C PRO A 224 1.33 -2.39 -17.65
N ASP A 225 0.84 -1.18 -17.33
CA ASP A 225 -0.58 -0.90 -17.06
C ASP A 225 -1.07 0.22 -18.00
N VAL A 226 -1.63 -0.18 -19.13
CA VAL A 226 -1.99 0.75 -20.21
C VAL A 226 -3.47 1.07 -20.17
N HIS A 227 -3.79 2.35 -19.94
CA HIS A 227 -5.13 2.91 -19.99
C HIS A 227 -5.21 4.06 -21.01
N GLU A 228 -6.18 4.01 -21.89
CA GLU A 228 -6.40 5.03 -22.93
C GLU A 228 -5.13 5.33 -23.76
N GLY A 229 -4.26 4.31 -23.95
CA GLY A 229 -3.00 4.44 -24.69
C GLY A 229 -1.83 5.03 -23.87
N VAL A 230 -2.03 5.34 -22.61
CA VAL A 230 -1.00 5.81 -21.67
C VAL A 230 -0.58 4.67 -20.75
N ASP A 231 0.71 4.39 -20.68
CA ASP A 231 1.25 3.44 -19.69
C ASP A 231 1.45 4.15 -18.36
N LEU A 232 0.72 3.71 -17.33
CA LEU A 232 0.78 4.29 -16.00
C LEU A 232 2.06 3.88 -15.27
N HIS A 233 2.69 2.77 -15.66
CA HIS A 233 3.92 2.28 -15.04
C HIS A 233 5.15 2.92 -15.67
N GLN A 234 5.82 3.79 -14.92
CA GLN A 234 6.99 4.55 -15.34
C GLN A 234 8.31 3.82 -15.04
N THR A 235 8.35 2.98 -14.00
CA THR A 235 9.51 2.17 -13.61
C THR A 235 9.12 0.70 -13.52
N LYS A 236 9.54 -0.09 -14.49
CA LYS A 236 9.20 -1.52 -14.63
C LYS A 236 10.39 -2.42 -14.27
N TRP A 237 10.81 -2.37 -13.02
CA TRP A 237 11.96 -3.13 -12.53
C TRP A 237 11.53 -4.46 -11.91
N THR A 238 12.35 -5.47 -12.12
CA THR A 238 12.29 -6.75 -11.44
C THR A 238 12.70 -6.61 -9.96
N ASN A 239 12.39 -7.62 -9.16
CA ASN A 239 12.82 -7.66 -7.76
C ASN A 239 14.34 -7.51 -7.60
N ALA A 240 15.12 -8.13 -8.50
CA ALA A 240 16.58 -8.05 -8.48
C ALA A 240 17.08 -6.63 -8.74
N GLU A 241 16.48 -5.92 -9.69
CA GLU A 241 16.82 -4.53 -10.02
C GLU A 241 16.48 -3.58 -8.88
N TRP A 242 15.30 -3.71 -8.27
CA TRP A 242 14.95 -2.94 -7.07
C TRP A 242 15.95 -3.16 -5.94
N ARG A 243 16.32 -4.40 -5.66
CA ARG A 243 17.29 -4.73 -4.61
C ARG A 243 18.67 -4.18 -4.91
N ALA A 244 19.16 -4.32 -6.15
CA ALA A 244 20.46 -3.79 -6.57
C ALA A 244 20.48 -2.26 -6.48
N HIS A 245 19.42 -1.59 -6.91
CA HIS A 245 19.30 -0.14 -6.83
C HIS A 245 19.35 0.35 -5.38
N LEU A 246 18.53 -0.21 -4.49
CA LEU A 246 18.48 0.22 -3.09
C LEU A 246 19.77 -0.09 -2.33
N ALA A 247 20.37 -1.24 -2.55
CA ALA A 247 21.66 -1.56 -1.93
C ALA A 247 22.76 -0.55 -2.28
N LYS A 248 22.71 0.02 -3.50
CA LYS A 248 23.67 1.02 -3.96
C LYS A 248 23.34 2.42 -3.51
N SER A 249 22.07 2.84 -3.65
CA SER A 249 21.65 4.24 -3.44
C SER A 249 21.31 4.55 -1.99
N HIS A 250 20.71 3.59 -1.27
CA HIS A 250 20.23 3.76 0.11
C HIS A 250 20.65 2.56 1.00
N PRO A 251 21.95 2.37 1.25
CA PRO A 251 22.49 1.21 1.96
C PRO A 251 21.99 1.07 3.40
N GLN A 252 21.43 2.14 3.98
CA GLN A 252 20.76 2.12 5.27
C GLN A 252 19.41 1.37 5.26
N LEU A 253 18.85 1.08 4.08
CA LEU A 253 17.71 0.20 3.91
C LEU A 253 18.21 -1.20 3.61
N VAL A 254 18.24 -2.06 4.62
CA VAL A 254 18.72 -3.43 4.49
C VAL A 254 17.54 -4.37 4.24
N TRP A 255 17.63 -5.14 3.15
CA TRP A 255 16.63 -6.15 2.86
C TRP A 255 16.45 -7.11 4.04
N THR A 256 15.22 -7.37 4.43
CA THR A 256 14.90 -8.18 5.61
C THR A 256 13.69 -9.05 5.32
N ASP A 257 13.82 -10.36 5.46
CA ASP A 257 12.66 -11.25 5.38
C ASP A 257 11.76 -11.04 6.61
N LEU A 258 10.56 -10.61 6.36
CA LEU A 258 9.55 -10.40 7.41
C LEU A 258 8.72 -11.66 7.71
N GLY A 259 8.98 -12.78 7.05
CA GLY A 259 8.21 -14.01 7.21
C GLY A 259 6.73 -13.84 6.82
N LEU A 260 6.45 -12.89 5.93
CA LEU A 260 5.11 -12.65 5.39
C LEU A 260 4.86 -13.58 4.19
N ALA A 261 4.99 -14.89 4.41
CA ALA A 261 4.98 -15.93 3.39
C ALA A 261 3.77 -15.86 2.44
N TYR A 262 2.61 -15.43 2.95
CA TYR A 262 1.43 -15.24 2.12
C TYR A 262 1.67 -14.21 1.00
N TYR A 263 2.26 -13.06 1.33
CA TYR A 263 2.53 -12.01 0.34
C TYR A 263 3.61 -12.44 -0.64
N GLN A 264 4.64 -13.10 -0.14
CA GLN A 264 5.67 -13.69 -0.98
C GLN A 264 5.07 -14.72 -1.96
N MET A 265 4.16 -15.58 -1.50
CA MET A 265 3.52 -16.59 -2.35
C MET A 265 2.59 -15.99 -3.42
N VAL A 266 1.83 -14.95 -3.08
CA VAL A 266 0.86 -14.31 -4.00
C VAL A 266 1.55 -13.40 -5.01
N ARG A 267 2.73 -12.86 -4.67
CA ARG A 267 3.50 -11.90 -5.47
C ARG A 267 4.86 -12.46 -5.87
N HIS A 268 4.96 -13.74 -6.05
CA HIS A 268 6.22 -14.45 -6.30
C HIS A 268 6.31 -14.95 -7.76
N ASN A 269 6.05 -14.10 -8.71
CA ASN A 269 6.52 -14.29 -10.08
C ASN A 269 7.60 -13.26 -10.38
N GLU A 270 8.32 -13.43 -11.47
CA GLU A 270 9.39 -12.51 -11.88
C GLU A 270 8.88 -11.08 -12.12
N GLU A 271 7.59 -10.94 -12.38
CA GLU A 271 6.90 -9.69 -12.73
C GLU A 271 6.36 -8.92 -11.52
N ARG A 272 6.13 -9.61 -10.38
CA ARG A 272 5.58 -8.99 -9.16
C ARG A 272 6.55 -9.11 -8.02
N SER A 273 6.92 -7.97 -7.47
CA SER A 273 7.88 -7.89 -6.38
C SER A 273 7.21 -7.56 -5.06
N PHE A 274 7.68 -8.22 -4.01
CA PHE A 274 7.37 -7.88 -2.64
C PHE A 274 8.66 -7.49 -1.93
N LEU A 275 8.78 -6.21 -1.62
CA LEU A 275 10.00 -5.59 -1.12
C LEU A 275 9.85 -5.30 0.37
N THR A 276 10.78 -5.80 1.18
CA THR A 276 10.79 -5.63 2.62
C THR A 276 12.18 -5.24 3.10
N TYR A 277 12.26 -4.09 3.76
CA TYR A 277 13.50 -3.51 4.22
C TYR A 277 13.40 -3.09 5.67
N ARG A 278 14.52 -3.09 6.36
CA ARG A 278 14.67 -2.52 7.69
C ARG A 278 15.69 -1.39 7.65
N ARG A 279 15.36 -0.25 8.24
CA ARG A 279 16.34 0.82 8.39
C ARG A 279 17.35 0.45 9.47
N THR A 280 18.63 0.47 9.12
CA THR A 280 19.71 0.47 10.12
C THR A 280 19.82 1.83 10.80
N SER A 281 20.50 1.86 11.92
CA SER A 281 20.75 3.11 12.67
C SER A 281 21.58 4.10 11.85
#